data_877b007a4835e94b0d422260796e887a
#
_entry.id   877b007a4835e94b0d422260796e887a
#
_cell.length_a   1.000
_cell.length_b   1.000
_cell.length_c   1.000
_cell.angle_alpha   90.00
_cell.angle_beta   90.00
_cell.angle_gamma   90.00
#
_symmetry.space_group_name_H-M   'P 1'
#
loop_
_entity.id
_entity.type
_entity.pdbx_description
1 polymer ?
#
loop_
_entity_poly.entity_id
_entity_poly.type
_entity_poly.pdbx_seq_one_letter_code
_entity_poly.pdbx_strand_id
1 'polypeptide(L)'
;MAKGLFHLTHGIIPACDVLTLREFERILEETSSVECVVAYKIGSVLALRFSLPEICRIAKKHTDLPLIYDHQKAGTDIPAIAEKFAESCEKSGISAAIIFPLAGPSTEIAFIDALLRHKITPIVGCVMTHARFLTSEGGFIASHAPYEVFEKAIERGVQHFVLPANKSFEPLAAFISKRCINPSFIFVGIGSQGGSLAHAFSSVGRHNAYAIIGREIYEKDIRLAAREFCTQALKFK
;
A
#
# COMPACT_ATOMS: atom_id res chain seq x y z
N MET A 1 18.66 10.05 12.15
CA MET A 1 17.49 9.13 12.01
C MET A 1 17.07 9.12 10.55
N ALA A 2 16.94 7.94 9.92
CA ALA A 2 16.43 7.86 8.57
C ALA A 2 15.01 8.45 8.56
N LYS A 3 14.71 9.31 7.58
CA LYS A 3 13.37 9.87 7.39
C LYS A 3 12.43 8.70 7.07
N GLY A 4 11.35 8.51 7.84
CA GLY A 4 10.36 7.46 7.56
C GLY A 4 9.75 7.62 6.16
N LEU A 5 9.12 6.58 5.62
CA LEU A 5 8.49 6.63 4.30
C LEU A 5 7.47 7.78 4.20
N PHE A 6 6.69 8.00 5.25
CA PHE A 6 5.66 9.03 5.31
C PHE A 6 6.02 10.13 6.29
N HIS A 7 5.60 11.36 6.00
CA HIS A 7 5.88 12.54 6.82
C HIS A 7 4.89 12.73 7.99
N LEU A 8 3.76 12.02 8.01
CA LEU A 8 2.77 12.00 9.09
C LEU A 8 2.58 10.58 9.61
N THR A 9 2.06 10.47 10.84
CA THR A 9 1.68 9.18 11.45
C THR A 9 0.34 8.64 10.95
N HIS A 10 -0.54 9.54 10.51
CA HIS A 10 -1.86 9.19 9.95
C HIS A 10 -2.10 10.00 8.67
N GLY A 11 -2.66 9.34 7.64
CA GLY A 11 -2.91 10.03 6.39
C GLY A 11 -3.64 9.18 5.35
N ILE A 12 -3.83 9.78 4.20
CA ILE A 12 -4.45 9.11 3.05
C ILE A 12 -3.46 8.98 1.89
N ILE A 13 -3.68 7.95 1.09
CA ILE A 13 -2.88 7.62 -0.10
C ILE A 13 -3.87 7.48 -1.27
N PRO A 14 -4.03 8.50 -2.12
CA PRO A 14 -4.86 8.36 -3.32
C PRO A 14 -4.36 7.21 -4.19
N ALA A 15 -5.26 6.29 -4.56
CA ALA A 15 -4.97 5.24 -5.52
C ALA A 15 -5.25 5.74 -6.93
N CYS A 16 -4.22 5.77 -7.78
CA CYS A 16 -4.29 6.24 -9.15
C CYS A 16 -4.59 5.08 -10.12
N ASP A 17 -5.74 4.40 -9.91
CA ASP A 17 -6.17 3.27 -10.74
C ASP A 17 -7.02 3.76 -11.94
N VAL A 18 -6.49 4.72 -12.68
CA VAL A 18 -7.12 5.39 -13.82
C VAL A 18 -6.54 4.92 -15.15
N LEU A 19 -7.20 5.24 -16.25
CA LEU A 19 -6.85 4.72 -17.58
C LEU A 19 -6.03 5.69 -18.44
N THR A 20 -5.93 6.95 -18.04
CA THR A 20 -5.24 8.00 -18.81
C THR A 20 -4.28 8.81 -17.95
N LEU A 21 -3.22 9.33 -18.56
CA LEU A 21 -2.30 10.25 -17.88
C LEU A 21 -2.98 11.55 -17.46
N ARG A 22 -3.98 12.02 -18.21
CA ARG A 22 -4.74 13.22 -17.86
C ARG A 22 -5.53 13.05 -16.55
N GLU A 23 -6.17 11.91 -16.36
CA GLU A 23 -6.85 11.59 -15.10
C GLU A 23 -5.85 11.48 -13.96
N PHE A 24 -4.70 10.86 -14.20
CA PHE A 24 -3.62 10.77 -13.24
C PHE A 24 -3.09 12.16 -12.82
N GLU A 25 -2.74 13.02 -13.78
CA GLU A 25 -2.31 14.40 -13.51
C GLU A 25 -3.36 15.18 -12.73
N ARG A 26 -4.64 15.04 -13.09
CA ARG A 26 -5.74 15.68 -12.36
C ARG A 26 -5.81 15.25 -10.89
N ILE A 27 -5.60 13.96 -10.59
CA ILE A 27 -5.55 13.50 -9.19
C ILE A 27 -4.41 14.21 -8.45
N LEU A 28 -3.23 14.29 -9.04
CA LEU A 28 -2.08 14.96 -8.43
C LEU A 28 -2.35 16.45 -8.19
N GLU A 29 -2.82 17.17 -9.20
CA GLU A 29 -3.13 18.61 -9.13
C GLU A 29 -4.15 18.93 -8.04
N GLU A 30 -5.20 18.11 -7.93
CA GLU A 30 -6.28 18.36 -6.98
C GLU A 30 -5.93 17.94 -5.55
N THR A 31 -4.95 17.06 -5.34
CA THR A 31 -4.68 16.49 -4.02
C THR A 31 -3.29 16.81 -3.46
N SER A 32 -2.32 17.28 -4.25
CA SER A 32 -0.95 17.53 -3.79
C SER A 32 -0.85 18.59 -2.67
N SER A 33 -1.81 19.49 -2.59
CA SER A 33 -1.90 20.52 -1.54
C SER A 33 -2.74 20.10 -0.32
N VAL A 34 -3.28 18.87 -0.30
CA VAL A 34 -4.06 18.37 0.84
C VAL A 34 -3.10 17.83 1.91
N GLU A 35 -3.14 18.43 3.10
CA GLU A 35 -2.14 18.25 4.18
C GLU A 35 -1.82 16.79 4.51
N CYS A 36 -2.81 15.91 4.57
CA CYS A 36 -2.60 14.53 4.98
C CYS A 36 -2.49 13.54 3.82
N VAL A 37 -2.33 13.99 2.59
CA VAL A 37 -1.88 13.12 1.51
C VAL A 37 -0.40 12.84 1.74
N VAL A 38 -0.06 11.58 2.02
CA VAL A 38 1.30 11.18 2.41
C VAL A 38 2.07 10.46 1.31
N ALA A 39 1.38 9.98 0.29
CA ALA A 39 1.94 9.27 -0.87
C ALA A 39 0.88 9.13 -1.96
N TYR A 40 1.27 8.61 -3.13
CA TYR A 40 0.36 8.17 -4.20
C TYR A 40 0.63 6.71 -4.56
N LYS A 41 -0.46 5.92 -4.71
CA LYS A 41 -0.37 4.53 -5.15
C LYS A 41 -0.58 4.44 -6.66
N ILE A 42 0.38 3.87 -7.36
CA ILE A 42 0.32 3.57 -8.78
C ILE A 42 -0.07 2.10 -8.95
N GLY A 43 -1.22 1.84 -9.56
CA GLY A 43 -1.68 0.49 -9.85
C GLY A 43 -1.12 -0.08 -11.14
N SER A 44 -1.25 -1.40 -11.31
CA SER A 44 -0.74 -2.13 -12.48
C SER A 44 -1.38 -1.67 -13.79
N VAL A 45 -2.65 -1.27 -13.79
CA VAL A 45 -3.37 -0.83 -15.01
C VAL A 45 -2.71 0.40 -15.63
N LEU A 46 -2.42 1.41 -14.82
CA LEU A 46 -1.74 2.63 -15.29
C LEU A 46 -0.31 2.29 -15.76
N ALA A 47 0.41 1.47 -14.96
CA ALA A 47 1.78 1.07 -15.27
C ALA A 47 1.92 0.26 -16.57
N LEU A 48 0.96 -0.61 -16.86
CA LEU A 48 0.92 -1.38 -18.12
C LEU A 48 0.68 -0.50 -19.35
N ARG A 49 -0.06 0.59 -19.20
CA ARG A 49 -0.37 1.50 -20.32
C ARG A 49 0.77 2.49 -20.59
N PHE A 50 1.44 3.00 -19.59
CA PHE A 50 2.32 4.16 -19.72
C PHE A 50 3.74 3.96 -19.17
N SER A 51 4.06 2.80 -18.64
CA SER A 51 5.30 2.48 -17.95
C SER A 51 5.55 3.28 -16.65
N LEU A 52 6.27 2.69 -15.70
CA LEU A 52 6.59 3.36 -14.44
C LEU A 52 7.47 4.60 -14.60
N PRO A 53 8.53 4.58 -15.45
CA PRO A 53 9.38 5.78 -15.63
C PRO A 53 8.59 7.01 -16.10
N GLU A 54 7.66 6.82 -17.03
CA GLU A 54 6.84 7.92 -17.57
C GLU A 54 5.89 8.47 -16.50
N ILE A 55 5.21 7.59 -15.75
CA ILE A 55 4.32 7.97 -14.66
C ILE A 55 5.07 8.74 -13.58
N CYS A 56 6.25 8.24 -13.16
CA CYS A 56 7.06 8.91 -12.14
C CYS A 56 7.59 10.27 -12.63
N ARG A 57 7.96 10.38 -13.91
CA ARG A 57 8.37 11.65 -14.51
C ARG A 57 7.24 12.70 -14.48
N ILE A 58 6.02 12.26 -14.75
CA ILE A 58 4.83 13.14 -14.65
C ILE A 58 4.57 13.53 -13.20
N ALA A 59 4.54 12.57 -12.28
CA ALA A 59 4.27 12.83 -10.87
C ALA A 59 5.22 13.87 -10.27
N LYS A 60 6.51 13.81 -10.61
CA LYS A 60 7.53 14.77 -10.13
C LYS A 60 7.29 16.23 -10.51
N LYS A 61 6.41 16.52 -11.47
CA LYS A 61 6.01 17.89 -11.81
C LYS A 61 5.00 18.48 -10.81
N HIS A 62 4.31 17.61 -10.08
CA HIS A 62 3.19 18.00 -9.22
C HIS A 62 3.46 17.75 -7.73
N THR A 63 4.38 16.83 -7.38
CA THR A 63 4.60 16.43 -5.99
C THR A 63 5.98 15.79 -5.77
N ASP A 64 6.51 16.00 -4.55
CA ASP A 64 7.70 15.30 -4.03
C ASP A 64 7.32 14.14 -3.08
N LEU A 65 6.02 13.85 -2.93
CA LEU A 65 5.55 12.77 -2.07
C LEU A 65 5.95 11.40 -2.63
N PRO A 66 6.14 10.40 -1.78
CA PRO A 66 6.48 9.04 -2.18
C PRO A 66 5.49 8.46 -3.18
N LEU A 67 6.02 7.74 -4.19
CA LEU A 67 5.23 6.94 -5.11
C LEU A 67 5.34 5.47 -4.71
N ILE A 68 4.20 4.82 -4.52
CA ILE A 68 4.07 3.42 -4.15
C ILE A 68 3.61 2.64 -5.37
N TYR A 69 4.40 1.68 -5.83
CA TYR A 69 3.95 0.78 -6.88
C TYR A 69 3.18 -0.40 -6.28
N ASP A 70 1.90 -0.48 -6.61
CA ASP A 70 1.04 -1.57 -6.19
C ASP A 70 1.06 -2.68 -7.25
N HIS A 71 2.09 -3.51 -7.17
CA HIS A 71 2.20 -4.70 -7.98
C HIS A 71 1.91 -5.92 -7.11
N GLN A 72 0.63 -6.18 -6.88
CA GLN A 72 0.19 -7.29 -5.99
C GLN A 72 0.72 -8.65 -6.41
N LYS A 73 1.10 -8.82 -7.69
CA LYS A 73 1.78 -10.02 -8.17
C LYS A 73 3.28 -10.05 -7.86
N ALA A 74 3.86 -8.98 -7.37
CA ALA A 74 5.22 -9.03 -6.84
C ALA A 74 5.23 -9.98 -5.62
N GLY A 75 6.14 -10.94 -5.63
CA GLY A 75 6.14 -12.04 -4.67
C GLY A 75 5.29 -13.24 -5.09
N THR A 76 4.69 -13.24 -6.27
CA THR A 76 4.03 -14.42 -6.87
C THR A 76 4.82 -15.01 -8.05
N ASP A 77 6.02 -14.52 -8.30
CA ASP A 77 6.97 -15.00 -9.29
C ASP A 77 8.10 -15.79 -8.60
N ILE A 78 9.05 -16.31 -9.36
CA ILE A 78 10.22 -17.02 -8.83
C ILE A 78 11.20 -16.04 -8.15
N PRO A 79 12.00 -16.51 -7.16
CA PRO A 79 12.97 -15.66 -6.45
C PRO A 79 13.96 -14.92 -7.36
N ALA A 80 14.36 -15.54 -8.47
CA ALA A 80 15.34 -14.98 -9.41
C ALA A 80 14.89 -13.67 -10.10
N ILE A 81 13.59 -13.35 -10.08
CA ILE A 81 13.04 -12.11 -10.68
C ILE A 81 13.12 -10.92 -9.70
N ALA A 82 13.26 -11.18 -8.42
CA ALA A 82 13.21 -10.16 -7.36
C ALA A 82 14.19 -9.00 -7.59
N GLU A 83 15.43 -9.30 -7.97
CA GLU A 83 16.47 -8.27 -8.22
C GLU A 83 16.09 -7.36 -9.39
N LYS A 84 15.65 -7.94 -10.50
CA LYS A 84 15.23 -7.18 -11.69
C LYS A 84 14.00 -6.31 -11.41
N PHE A 85 13.09 -6.80 -10.60
CA PHE A 85 11.91 -6.05 -10.16
C PHE A 85 12.31 -4.83 -9.32
N ALA A 86 13.15 -5.04 -8.30
CA ALA A 86 13.62 -3.97 -7.42
C ALA A 86 14.43 -2.90 -8.18
N GLU A 87 15.35 -3.32 -9.06
CA GLU A 87 16.11 -2.43 -9.93
C GLU A 87 15.19 -1.59 -10.85
N SER A 88 14.14 -2.21 -11.39
CA SER A 88 13.17 -1.51 -12.24
C SER A 88 12.38 -0.46 -11.46
N CYS A 89 11.99 -0.76 -10.22
CA CYS A 89 11.34 0.20 -9.33
C CYS A 89 12.26 1.38 -8.99
N GLU A 90 13.52 1.11 -8.61
CA GLU A 90 14.51 2.13 -8.29
C GLU A 90 14.76 3.07 -9.48
N LYS A 91 15.06 2.52 -10.65
CA LYS A 91 15.31 3.29 -11.87
C LYS A 91 14.12 4.12 -12.33
N SER A 92 12.91 3.69 -11.98
CA SER A 92 11.69 4.46 -12.26
C SER A 92 11.44 5.60 -11.27
N GLY A 93 12.07 5.59 -10.10
CA GLY A 93 11.85 6.57 -9.03
C GLY A 93 10.72 6.19 -8.07
N ILE A 94 10.38 4.91 -7.95
CA ILE A 94 9.45 4.37 -6.97
C ILE A 94 10.10 4.38 -5.58
N SER A 95 9.35 4.78 -4.56
CA SER A 95 9.82 4.87 -3.17
C SER A 95 9.48 3.62 -2.35
N ALA A 96 8.38 2.95 -2.68
CA ALA A 96 7.91 1.75 -2.00
C ALA A 96 7.16 0.83 -2.97
N ALA A 97 7.13 -0.47 -2.68
CA ALA A 97 6.38 -1.45 -3.47
C ALA A 97 5.50 -2.32 -2.57
N ILE A 98 4.22 -2.47 -2.96
CA ILE A 98 3.31 -3.42 -2.33
C ILE A 98 3.54 -4.78 -2.97
N ILE A 99 3.83 -5.79 -2.15
CA ILE A 99 4.02 -7.18 -2.55
C ILE A 99 3.05 -8.10 -1.81
N PHE A 100 2.58 -9.14 -2.51
CA PHE A 100 1.74 -10.21 -1.98
C PHE A 100 2.44 -11.54 -2.23
N PRO A 101 3.30 -12.04 -1.32
CA PRO A 101 4.23 -13.13 -1.56
C PRO A 101 3.56 -14.52 -1.49
N LEU A 102 2.54 -14.75 -2.30
CA LEU A 102 1.72 -15.97 -2.31
C LEU A 102 2.44 -17.18 -2.94
N ALA A 103 3.60 -16.99 -3.57
CA ALA A 103 4.40 -18.08 -4.12
C ALA A 103 5.26 -18.80 -3.07
N GLY A 104 5.24 -18.34 -1.83
CA GLY A 104 5.91 -18.99 -0.70
C GLY A 104 7.13 -18.25 -0.16
N PRO A 105 7.72 -18.75 0.94
CA PRO A 105 8.70 -18.01 1.73
C PRO A 105 10.00 -17.69 0.99
N SER A 106 10.45 -18.54 0.07
CA SER A 106 11.67 -18.25 -0.70
C SER A 106 11.52 -17.04 -1.60
N THR A 107 10.36 -16.88 -2.23
CA THR A 107 10.03 -15.71 -3.05
C THR A 107 9.84 -14.46 -2.17
N GLU A 108 9.15 -14.58 -1.07
CA GLU A 108 8.95 -13.49 -0.12
C GLU A 108 10.27 -12.88 0.35
N ILE A 109 11.18 -13.73 0.85
CA ILE A 109 12.51 -13.33 1.30
C ILE A 109 13.28 -12.62 0.17
N ALA A 110 13.31 -13.23 -1.02
CA ALA A 110 14.04 -12.68 -2.15
C ALA A 110 13.54 -11.29 -2.55
N PHE A 111 12.21 -11.07 -2.62
CA PHE A 111 11.63 -9.78 -2.98
C PHE A 111 11.85 -8.72 -1.88
N ILE A 112 11.68 -9.06 -0.61
CA ILE A 112 11.95 -8.13 0.50
C ILE A 112 13.41 -7.70 0.48
N ASP A 113 14.34 -8.66 0.40
CA ASP A 113 15.78 -8.37 0.42
C ASP A 113 16.23 -7.55 -0.78
N ALA A 114 15.71 -7.84 -1.98
CA ALA A 114 16.01 -7.07 -3.18
C ALA A 114 15.50 -5.62 -3.05
N LEU A 115 14.26 -5.43 -2.63
CA LEU A 115 13.69 -4.09 -2.41
C LEU A 115 14.52 -3.28 -1.42
N LEU A 116 14.90 -3.88 -0.29
CA LEU A 116 15.73 -3.21 0.73
C LEU A 116 17.12 -2.83 0.19
N ARG A 117 17.78 -3.70 -0.59
CA ARG A 117 19.07 -3.39 -1.24
C ARG A 117 18.97 -2.19 -2.17
N HIS A 118 17.87 -2.09 -2.91
CA HIS A 118 17.58 -0.98 -3.83
C HIS A 118 16.94 0.23 -3.15
N LYS A 119 16.91 0.27 -1.80
CA LYS A 119 16.31 1.37 -1.00
C LYS A 119 14.84 1.63 -1.29
N ILE A 120 14.14 0.63 -1.77
CA ILE A 120 12.69 0.64 -1.95
C ILE A 120 12.06 0.05 -0.68
N THR A 121 11.12 0.76 -0.09
CA THR A 121 10.42 0.26 1.10
C THR A 121 9.48 -0.88 0.74
N PRO A 122 9.66 -2.11 1.26
CA PRO A 122 8.69 -3.18 1.07
C PRO A 122 7.44 -2.92 1.92
N ILE A 123 6.27 -3.06 1.31
CA ILE A 123 4.96 -3.02 1.96
C ILE A 123 4.33 -4.39 1.72
N VAL A 124 4.11 -5.16 2.77
CA VAL A 124 3.65 -6.55 2.63
C VAL A 124 2.16 -6.67 2.92
N GLY A 125 1.44 -7.31 2.00
CA GLY A 125 0.05 -7.71 2.16
C GLY A 125 -0.13 -9.19 1.85
N CYS A 126 -1.21 -9.78 2.37
CA CYS A 126 -1.51 -11.20 2.11
C CYS A 126 -3.02 -11.49 2.09
N VAL A 127 -3.88 -10.54 2.39
CA VAL A 127 -5.34 -10.74 2.40
C VAL A 127 -6.00 -9.79 1.41
N MET A 128 -6.74 -10.37 0.46
CA MET A 128 -7.47 -9.61 -0.55
C MET A 128 -8.82 -9.12 -0.02
N THR A 129 -9.28 -7.98 -0.56
CA THR A 129 -10.56 -7.36 -0.16
C THR A 129 -11.80 -8.10 -0.68
N HIS A 130 -11.69 -8.87 -1.77
CA HIS A 130 -12.80 -9.63 -2.33
C HIS A 130 -13.08 -10.91 -1.52
N ALA A 131 -14.30 -11.44 -1.66
CA ALA A 131 -14.71 -12.69 -1.01
C ALA A 131 -14.01 -13.92 -1.63
N ARG A 132 -14.04 -15.03 -0.90
CA ARG A 132 -13.54 -16.34 -1.36
C ARG A 132 -12.03 -16.32 -1.67
N PHE A 133 -11.26 -15.60 -0.91
CA PHE A 133 -9.80 -15.61 -0.99
C PHE A 133 -9.18 -16.67 -0.10
N LEU A 134 -9.54 -16.67 1.19
CA LEU A 134 -9.05 -17.67 2.16
C LEU A 134 -9.90 -18.96 2.12
N THR A 135 -9.30 -20.07 2.54
CA THR A 135 -10.00 -21.37 2.61
C THR A 135 -11.21 -21.33 3.55
N SER A 136 -11.17 -20.53 4.63
CA SER A 136 -12.33 -20.26 5.48
C SER A 136 -13.48 -19.52 4.78
N GLU A 137 -13.22 -18.88 3.66
CA GLU A 137 -14.20 -18.21 2.80
C GLU A 137 -14.54 -19.05 1.56
N GLY A 138 -14.02 -20.27 1.41
CA GLY A 138 -14.12 -21.10 0.22
C GLY A 138 -13.14 -20.70 -0.91
N GLY A 139 -12.05 -20.03 -0.58
CA GLY A 139 -10.95 -19.68 -1.50
C GLY A 139 -9.83 -20.70 -1.52
N PHE A 140 -8.72 -20.35 -2.16
CA PHE A 140 -7.58 -21.25 -2.36
C PHE A 140 -6.44 -21.06 -1.37
N ILE A 141 -6.38 -19.91 -0.68
CA ILE A 141 -5.26 -19.58 0.22
C ILE A 141 -5.61 -20.05 1.63
N ALA A 142 -4.71 -20.83 2.23
CA ALA A 142 -4.89 -21.33 3.60
C ALA A 142 -5.14 -20.19 4.59
N SER A 143 -6.12 -20.34 5.48
CA SER A 143 -6.53 -19.28 6.40
C SER A 143 -5.44 -18.86 7.41
N HIS A 144 -4.42 -19.70 7.64
CA HIS A 144 -3.27 -19.38 8.48
C HIS A 144 -2.12 -18.70 7.70
N ALA A 145 -2.09 -18.80 6.36
CA ALA A 145 -1.01 -18.25 5.54
C ALA A 145 -0.69 -16.76 5.81
N PRO A 146 -1.66 -15.86 6.07
CA PRO A 146 -1.36 -14.48 6.41
C PRO A 146 -0.45 -14.31 7.63
N TYR A 147 -0.58 -15.16 8.64
CA TYR A 147 0.28 -15.11 9.83
C TYR A 147 1.71 -15.48 9.51
N GLU A 148 1.91 -16.53 8.69
CA GLU A 148 3.24 -16.98 8.27
C GLU A 148 3.94 -15.93 7.40
N VAL A 149 3.21 -15.32 6.45
CA VAL A 149 3.73 -14.24 5.62
C VAL A 149 4.12 -13.04 6.48
N PHE A 150 3.27 -12.56 7.37
CA PHE A 150 3.62 -11.41 8.20
C PHE A 150 4.77 -11.71 9.18
N GLU A 151 4.86 -12.93 9.69
CA GLU A 151 5.99 -13.34 10.52
C GLU A 151 7.32 -13.28 9.77
N LYS A 152 7.38 -13.85 8.56
CA LYS A 152 8.57 -13.77 7.69
C LYS A 152 8.93 -12.33 7.31
N ALA A 153 7.94 -11.51 6.97
CA ALA A 153 8.16 -10.09 6.69
C ALA A 153 8.78 -9.37 7.89
N ILE A 154 8.27 -9.60 9.11
CA ILE A 154 8.79 -9.01 10.35
C ILE A 154 10.22 -9.47 10.62
N GLU A 155 10.51 -10.76 10.47
CA GLU A 155 11.88 -11.33 10.58
C GLU A 155 12.88 -10.64 9.63
N ARG A 156 12.41 -10.15 8.48
CA ARG A 156 13.22 -9.42 7.48
C ARG A 156 13.23 -7.89 7.71
N GLY A 157 12.64 -7.40 8.82
CA GLY A 157 12.65 -5.98 9.17
C GLY A 157 11.59 -5.13 8.48
N VAL A 158 10.57 -5.74 7.86
CA VAL A 158 9.44 -5.01 7.29
C VAL A 158 8.65 -4.35 8.41
N GLN A 159 8.25 -3.09 8.20
CA GLN A 159 7.45 -2.29 9.13
C GLN A 159 6.12 -1.82 8.53
N HIS A 160 5.86 -2.08 7.25
CA HIS A 160 4.68 -1.59 6.54
C HIS A 160 3.82 -2.76 6.07
N PHE A 161 2.55 -2.79 6.49
CA PHE A 161 1.65 -3.93 6.26
C PHE A 161 0.32 -3.47 5.68
N VAL A 162 -0.16 -4.16 4.62
CA VAL A 162 -1.48 -3.92 4.03
C VAL A 162 -2.51 -4.83 4.68
N LEU A 163 -3.61 -4.23 5.14
CA LEU A 163 -4.76 -4.93 5.71
C LEU A 163 -6.08 -4.49 5.06
N PRO A 164 -7.04 -5.41 4.83
CA PRO A 164 -8.33 -5.09 4.24
C PRO A 164 -9.31 -4.52 5.29
N ALA A 165 -9.66 -3.24 5.19
CA ALA A 165 -10.58 -2.58 6.14
C ALA A 165 -12.05 -3.07 6.06
N ASN A 166 -12.41 -3.82 5.01
CA ASN A 166 -13.74 -4.37 4.79
C ASN A 166 -13.91 -5.83 5.25
N LYS A 167 -12.90 -6.38 5.93
CA LYS A 167 -12.89 -7.72 6.53
C LYS A 167 -12.39 -7.66 7.95
N SER A 168 -12.53 -8.75 8.72
CA SER A 168 -11.90 -8.87 10.04
C SER A 168 -10.38 -8.89 9.88
N PHE A 169 -9.72 -7.81 10.25
CA PHE A 169 -8.27 -7.62 10.21
C PHE A 169 -7.64 -7.52 11.59
N GLU A 170 -8.43 -7.32 12.64
CA GLU A 170 -7.97 -7.04 13.99
C GLU A 170 -7.08 -8.15 14.58
N PRO A 171 -7.35 -9.45 14.34
CA PRO A 171 -6.43 -10.51 14.79
C PRO A 171 -5.05 -10.41 14.14
N LEU A 172 -4.98 -10.05 12.84
CA LEU A 172 -3.71 -9.85 12.13
C LEU A 172 -2.99 -8.59 12.60
N ALA A 173 -3.72 -7.48 12.79
CA ALA A 173 -3.15 -6.25 13.34
C ALA A 173 -2.57 -6.47 14.74
N ALA A 174 -3.28 -7.20 15.62
CA ALA A 174 -2.79 -7.56 16.94
C ALA A 174 -1.56 -8.49 16.89
N PHE A 175 -1.53 -9.44 15.95
CA PHE A 175 -0.39 -10.32 15.75
C PHE A 175 0.87 -9.53 15.34
N ILE A 176 0.73 -8.61 14.37
CA ILE A 176 1.81 -7.74 13.89
C ILE A 176 2.28 -6.82 15.02
N SER A 177 1.37 -6.15 15.73
CA SER A 177 1.68 -5.20 16.81
C SER A 177 2.48 -5.82 17.96
N LYS A 178 2.28 -7.11 18.23
CA LYS A 178 3.02 -7.83 19.27
C LYS A 178 4.46 -8.19 18.86
N ARG A 179 4.77 -8.24 17.57
CA ARG A 179 6.04 -8.75 17.02
C ARG A 179 6.87 -7.69 16.31
N CYS A 180 6.24 -6.68 15.75
CA CYS A 180 6.90 -5.59 15.02
C CYS A 180 7.02 -4.34 15.89
N ILE A 181 8.21 -3.75 15.92
CA ILE A 181 8.43 -2.46 16.60
C ILE A 181 7.97 -1.34 15.66
N ASN A 182 6.99 -0.53 16.12
CA ASN A 182 6.43 0.60 15.37
C ASN A 182 5.86 0.23 13.98
N PRO A 183 4.92 -0.74 13.90
CA PRO A 183 4.32 -1.08 12.62
C PRO A 183 3.52 0.10 12.05
N SER A 184 3.50 0.17 10.72
CA SER A 184 2.65 1.07 9.95
C SER A 184 1.59 0.25 9.22
N PHE A 185 0.33 0.50 9.50
CA PHE A 185 -0.79 -0.20 8.90
C PHE A 185 -1.35 0.61 7.72
N ILE A 186 -1.46 -0.03 6.57
CA ILE A 186 -1.98 0.58 5.35
C ILE A 186 -3.27 -0.15 4.98
N PHE A 187 -4.39 0.55 5.11
CA PHE A 187 -5.71 -0.03 4.92
C PHE A 187 -6.20 0.16 3.48
N VAL A 188 -6.74 -0.91 2.92
CA VAL A 188 -7.39 -0.95 1.60
C VAL A 188 -8.86 -1.33 1.74
N GLY A 189 -9.67 -1.09 0.70
CA GLY A 189 -11.09 -1.45 0.73
C GLY A 189 -11.99 -0.48 1.49
N ILE A 190 -11.54 0.75 1.72
CA ILE A 190 -12.31 1.82 2.38
C ILE A 190 -13.31 2.44 1.42
N GLY A 191 -14.50 2.77 1.91
CA GLY A 191 -15.56 3.41 1.17
C GLY A 191 -16.29 2.45 0.24
N SER A 192 -16.06 2.50 -1.06
CA SER A 192 -16.80 1.73 -2.09
C SER A 192 -16.77 0.20 -1.89
N GLN A 193 -15.85 -0.32 -1.09
CA GLN A 193 -15.79 -1.75 -0.74
C GLN A 193 -16.34 -2.05 0.67
N GLY A 194 -16.92 -1.07 1.36
CA GLY A 194 -17.60 -1.22 2.64
C GLY A 194 -16.71 -1.02 3.88
N GLY A 195 -15.41 -0.82 3.74
CA GLY A 195 -14.51 -0.55 4.87
C GLY A 195 -14.70 0.88 5.41
N SER A 196 -14.50 1.03 6.73
CA SER A 196 -14.54 2.31 7.44
C SER A 196 -13.15 2.78 7.84
N LEU A 197 -12.75 4.00 7.42
CA LEU A 197 -11.49 4.61 7.84
C LEU A 197 -11.44 4.77 9.37
N ALA A 198 -12.52 5.27 9.97
CA ALA A 198 -12.58 5.51 11.41
C ALA A 198 -12.41 4.20 12.20
N HIS A 199 -13.09 3.12 11.79
CA HIS A 199 -12.92 1.81 12.41
C HIS A 199 -11.50 1.28 12.24
N ALA A 200 -10.95 1.34 11.03
CA ALA A 200 -9.60 0.85 10.74
C ALA A 200 -8.54 1.56 11.60
N PHE A 201 -8.59 2.89 11.69
CA PHE A 201 -7.61 3.67 12.44
C PHE A 201 -7.77 3.50 13.95
N SER A 202 -9.01 3.49 14.47
CA SER A 202 -9.24 3.25 15.91
C SER A 202 -8.77 1.86 16.36
N SER A 203 -8.90 0.85 15.51
CA SER A 203 -8.53 -0.54 15.84
C SER A 203 -7.03 -0.77 16.00
N VAL A 204 -6.18 0.09 15.42
CA VAL A 204 -4.72 -0.02 15.56
C VAL A 204 -4.13 0.96 16.59
N GLY A 205 -4.98 1.79 17.20
CA GLY A 205 -4.62 2.65 18.33
C GLY A 205 -3.48 3.63 17.98
N ARG A 206 -2.38 3.59 18.76
CA ARG A 206 -1.24 4.51 18.63
C ARG A 206 -0.29 4.23 17.43
N HIS A 207 -0.52 3.16 16.69
CA HIS A 207 0.34 2.82 15.57
C HIS A 207 0.04 3.72 14.36
N ASN A 208 1.02 3.86 13.47
CA ASN A 208 0.84 4.60 12.24
C ASN A 208 -0.23 3.95 11.37
N ALA A 209 -1.17 4.74 10.85
CA ALA A 209 -2.28 4.26 10.06
C ALA A 209 -2.51 5.11 8.80
N TYR A 210 -2.63 4.45 7.67
CA TYR A 210 -2.81 5.09 6.36
C TYR A 210 -3.93 4.39 5.59
N ALA A 211 -4.66 5.16 4.80
CA ALA A 211 -5.77 4.67 4.01
C ALA A 211 -5.50 4.84 2.51
N ILE A 212 -5.43 3.73 1.76
CA ILE A 212 -5.42 3.77 0.30
C ILE A 212 -6.87 3.91 -0.17
N ILE A 213 -7.17 5.01 -0.87
CA ILE A 213 -8.52 5.35 -1.31
C ILE A 213 -8.52 5.62 -2.81
N GLY A 214 -9.34 4.88 -3.54
CA GLY A 214 -9.44 4.97 -5.00
C GLY A 214 -10.71 5.71 -5.45
N ARG A 215 -11.72 4.97 -5.90
CA ARG A 215 -12.97 5.48 -6.49
C ARG A 215 -13.67 6.58 -5.68
N GLU A 216 -13.64 6.48 -4.38
CA GLU A 216 -14.20 7.51 -3.49
C GLU A 216 -13.53 8.87 -3.63
N ILE A 217 -12.31 8.94 -4.19
CA ILE A 217 -11.62 10.18 -4.52
C ILE A 217 -11.81 10.52 -5.99
N TYR A 218 -11.40 9.63 -6.93
CA TYR A 218 -11.27 10.04 -8.34
C TYR A 218 -12.56 9.98 -9.15
N GLU A 219 -13.65 9.34 -8.66
CA GLU A 219 -14.98 9.36 -9.29
C GLU A 219 -15.91 10.46 -8.75
N LYS A 220 -15.41 11.32 -7.86
CA LYS A 220 -16.14 12.43 -7.23
C LYS A 220 -15.46 13.79 -7.49
N ASP A 221 -15.82 14.79 -6.71
CA ASP A 221 -15.00 15.98 -6.56
C ASP A 221 -13.72 15.58 -5.82
N ILE A 222 -12.63 15.47 -6.57
CA ILE A 222 -11.36 14.89 -6.10
C ILE A 222 -10.83 15.62 -4.86
N ARG A 223 -10.80 16.96 -4.92
CA ARG A 223 -10.26 17.79 -3.84
C ARG A 223 -11.13 17.76 -2.60
N LEU A 224 -12.45 17.85 -2.77
CA LEU A 224 -13.39 17.80 -1.67
C LEU A 224 -13.33 16.43 -0.97
N ALA A 225 -13.42 15.35 -1.73
CA ALA A 225 -13.34 13.99 -1.20
C ALA A 225 -12.01 13.73 -0.46
N ALA A 226 -10.87 14.15 -1.03
CA ALA A 226 -9.58 14.01 -0.36
C ALA A 226 -9.53 14.78 0.97
N ARG A 227 -10.08 16.01 1.03
CA ARG A 227 -10.16 16.81 2.27
C ARG A 227 -11.07 16.18 3.32
N GLU A 228 -12.19 15.59 2.92
CA GLU A 228 -13.11 14.89 3.83
C GLU A 228 -12.44 13.69 4.48
N PHE A 229 -11.77 12.82 3.69
CA PHE A 229 -10.99 11.71 4.23
C PHE A 229 -9.80 12.18 5.07
N CYS A 230 -9.16 13.26 4.68
CA CYS A 230 -8.11 13.90 5.45
C CYS A 230 -8.60 14.31 6.84
N THR A 231 -9.72 15.03 6.89
CA THR A 231 -10.32 15.46 8.16
C THR A 231 -10.65 14.26 9.07
N GLN A 232 -11.08 13.15 8.50
CA GLN A 232 -11.31 11.92 9.26
C GLN A 232 -10.00 11.32 9.78
N ALA A 233 -8.97 11.20 8.94
CA ALA A 233 -7.69 10.61 9.29
C ALA A 233 -6.97 11.38 10.42
N LEU A 234 -6.99 12.70 10.36
CA LEU A 234 -6.32 13.57 11.34
C LEU A 234 -6.94 13.54 12.74
N LYS A 235 -8.15 13.02 12.91
CA LYS A 235 -8.77 12.82 14.25
C LYS A 235 -8.04 11.76 15.09
N PHE A 236 -7.19 10.95 14.49
CA PHE A 236 -6.45 9.87 15.14
C PHE A 236 -4.96 10.19 15.36
N LYS A 237 -4.53 11.39 14.97
CA LYS A 237 -3.15 11.87 15.10
C LYS A 237 -2.73 12.15 16.55
#